data_5157d07e8b4c0e776207fd19143bba18
#
_entry.id   5157d07e8b4c0e776207fd19143bba18
#
_cell.length_a   1.000
_cell.length_b   1.000
_cell.length_c   1.000
_cell.angle_alpha   90.00
_cell.angle_beta   90.00
_cell.angle_gamma   90.00
#
_symmetry.space_group_name_H-M   'P 1'
#
loop_
_entity.id
_entity.type
_entity.pdbx_description
1 polymer ?
#
loop_
_entity_poly.entity_id
_entity_poly.type
_entity_poly.pdbx_seq_one_letter_code
_entity_poly.pdbx_strand_id
1 'polypeptide(L)'
;MNRAGRIDPTMLAEARAEGAYEGLATVLEMSAAEVLAMVGQSGLRGRGGAFFPVQLKWQAAMGAVSGNGQPLLVVNAEEGEPGVFNNRLLMESDPHRLVEGLAIACHALTVERVYIYINGQAQLSAERVAQAVAAAQEDGLIGDLEIEILRGASGYVCGEETVILESIEGKRAVPRLRPPYPTERGLFGRPTVIHNVETLCNLPDLFRFGVDWFREVGTEEAPGTKLISLSGALERPGLIEMPMGTAIGEILAVSGGGRRVQGVVVGGPSGGLLPASKFEIEIGPGSLDPG
;
A
#
# COMPACT_ATOMS: atom_id res chain seq x y z
N MET A 1 1.36 0.25 -12.65
CA MET A 1 0.09 -0.53 -12.85
C MET A 1 0.02 -1.17 -14.24
N ASN A 2 0.99 -2.00 -14.58
CA ASN A 2 1.15 -2.54 -15.94
C ASN A 2 0.06 -3.56 -16.37
N ARG A 3 -0.62 -4.24 -15.43
CA ARG A 3 -1.67 -5.23 -15.72
C ARG A 3 -3.10 -4.68 -15.68
N ALA A 4 -3.33 -3.58 -14.94
CA ALA A 4 -4.67 -3.00 -14.80
C ALA A 4 -5.31 -2.64 -16.15
N GLY A 5 -6.52 -3.13 -16.40
CA GLY A 5 -7.25 -2.95 -17.66
C GLY A 5 -6.76 -3.81 -18.84
N ARG A 6 -5.76 -4.69 -18.63
CA ARG A 6 -5.21 -5.60 -19.64
C ARG A 6 -5.54 -7.06 -19.39
N ILE A 7 -5.86 -7.40 -18.15
CA ILE A 7 -6.23 -8.75 -17.72
C ILE A 7 -7.67 -8.76 -17.16
N ASP A 8 -8.29 -9.92 -17.16
CA ASP A 8 -9.44 -10.17 -16.29
C ASP A 8 -8.93 -10.42 -14.86
N PRO A 9 -9.25 -9.53 -13.89
CA PRO A 9 -8.74 -9.62 -12.52
C PRO A 9 -9.24 -10.87 -11.75
N THR A 10 -10.21 -11.60 -12.29
CA THR A 10 -10.69 -12.88 -11.72
C THR A 10 -9.91 -14.09 -12.22
N MET A 11 -9.07 -13.92 -13.23
CA MET A 11 -8.39 -15.00 -13.91
C MET A 11 -6.92 -15.06 -13.52
N LEU A 12 -6.57 -15.95 -12.58
CA LEU A 12 -5.18 -16.18 -12.18
C LEU A 12 -4.26 -16.50 -13.38
N ALA A 13 -4.76 -17.27 -14.35
CA ALA A 13 -3.98 -17.64 -15.53
C ALA A 13 -3.56 -16.41 -16.36
N GLU A 14 -4.44 -15.41 -16.55
CA GLU A 14 -4.12 -14.18 -17.24
C GLU A 14 -3.13 -13.33 -16.43
N ALA A 15 -3.32 -13.23 -15.12
CA ALA A 15 -2.38 -12.52 -14.26
C ALA A 15 -0.97 -13.15 -14.33
N ARG A 16 -0.87 -14.49 -14.32
CA ARG A 16 0.42 -15.20 -14.45
C ARG A 16 1.03 -15.04 -15.84
N ALA A 17 0.25 -15.02 -16.89
CA ALA A 17 0.76 -14.77 -18.25
C ALA A 17 1.41 -13.38 -18.38
N GLU A 18 0.98 -12.41 -17.58
CA GLU A 18 1.54 -11.06 -17.48
C GLU A 18 2.56 -10.93 -16.32
N GLY A 19 3.05 -12.04 -15.77
CA GLY A 19 4.16 -12.13 -14.81
C GLY A 19 3.78 -11.98 -13.35
N ALA A 20 2.50 -12.20 -12.97
CA ALA A 20 2.14 -12.29 -11.56
C ALA A 20 2.85 -13.49 -10.89
N TYR A 21 3.25 -13.29 -9.64
CA TYR A 21 3.97 -14.24 -8.78
C TYR A 21 5.42 -14.55 -9.20
N GLU A 22 5.97 -13.88 -10.23
CA GLU A 22 7.40 -14.02 -10.57
C GLU A 22 8.30 -13.38 -9.48
N GLY A 23 7.89 -12.25 -8.91
CA GLY A 23 8.59 -11.63 -7.79
C GLY A 23 8.57 -12.52 -6.53
N LEU A 24 7.43 -13.14 -6.24
CA LEU A 24 7.33 -14.10 -5.13
C LEU A 24 8.20 -15.34 -5.37
N ALA A 25 8.23 -15.88 -6.59
CA ALA A 25 9.09 -17.00 -6.93
C ALA A 25 10.58 -16.68 -6.66
N THR A 26 11.02 -15.46 -7.01
CA THR A 26 12.37 -14.98 -6.68
C THR A 26 12.59 -14.94 -5.16
N VAL A 27 11.61 -14.41 -4.41
CA VAL A 27 11.69 -14.28 -2.93
C VAL A 27 11.76 -15.62 -2.23
N LEU A 28 11.08 -16.64 -2.72
CA LEU A 28 11.08 -17.97 -2.11
C LEU A 28 12.45 -18.67 -2.18
N GLU A 29 13.34 -18.24 -3.08
CA GLU A 29 14.73 -18.69 -3.15
C GLU A 29 15.68 -17.87 -2.25
N MET A 30 15.18 -16.81 -1.59
CA MET A 30 15.95 -15.91 -0.75
C MET A 30 15.66 -16.17 0.75
N SER A 31 16.65 -15.89 1.58
CA SER A 31 16.42 -15.79 3.03
C SER A 31 15.66 -14.51 3.39
N ALA A 32 14.95 -14.52 4.50
CA ALA A 32 14.27 -13.32 5.03
C ALA A 32 15.21 -12.11 5.19
N ALA A 33 16.47 -12.35 5.56
CA ALA A 33 17.47 -11.29 5.69
C ALA A 33 17.86 -10.66 4.34
N GLU A 34 17.98 -11.46 3.28
CA GLU A 34 18.24 -10.97 1.93
C GLU A 34 17.07 -10.16 1.39
N VAL A 35 15.83 -10.62 1.61
CA VAL A 35 14.61 -9.89 1.24
C VAL A 35 14.56 -8.54 1.96
N LEU A 36 14.81 -8.51 3.27
CA LEU A 36 14.86 -7.28 4.06
C LEU A 36 15.95 -6.31 3.57
N ALA A 37 17.13 -6.85 3.24
CA ALA A 37 18.24 -6.05 2.71
C ALA A 37 17.89 -5.42 1.36
N MET A 38 17.26 -6.19 0.46
CA MET A 38 16.85 -5.72 -0.86
C MET A 38 15.76 -4.63 -0.76
N VAL A 39 14.79 -4.78 0.14
CA VAL A 39 13.81 -3.72 0.44
C VAL A 39 14.48 -2.46 0.96
N GLY A 40 15.50 -2.60 1.81
CA GLY A 40 16.29 -1.47 2.30
C GLY A 40 17.06 -0.75 1.20
N GLN A 41 17.75 -1.50 0.35
CA GLN A 41 18.51 -0.96 -0.78
C GLN A 41 17.61 -0.27 -1.80
N SER A 42 16.38 -0.76 -1.98
CA SER A 42 15.41 -0.14 -2.88
C SER A 42 14.97 1.26 -2.44
N GLY A 43 15.06 1.58 -1.14
CA GLY A 43 14.55 2.81 -0.58
C GLY A 43 13.02 2.91 -0.59
N LEU A 44 12.30 1.79 -0.74
CA LEU A 44 10.84 1.79 -0.77
C LEU A 44 10.26 2.41 0.50
N ARG A 45 9.43 3.44 0.30
CA ARG A 45 8.65 4.10 1.35
C ARG A 45 7.17 3.73 1.25
N GLY A 46 6.46 3.83 2.36
CA GLY A 46 5.00 3.67 2.41
C GLY A 46 4.28 4.59 1.42
N ARG A 47 3.20 4.09 0.82
CA ARG A 47 2.37 4.82 -0.15
C ARG A 47 1.03 5.29 0.42
N GLY A 48 0.82 5.07 1.72
CA GLY A 48 -0.40 5.50 2.43
C GLY A 48 -0.45 6.96 2.89
N GLY A 49 0.56 7.78 2.54
CA GLY A 49 0.61 9.22 2.87
C GLY A 49 1.80 9.62 3.75
N ALA A 50 2.17 8.84 4.76
CA ALA A 50 3.26 9.18 5.69
C ALA A 50 4.68 8.93 5.14
N PHE A 51 4.82 8.23 4.03
CA PHE A 51 6.11 7.90 3.39
C PHE A 51 7.17 7.29 4.32
N PHE A 52 6.74 6.57 5.37
CA PHE A 52 7.67 5.94 6.32
C PHE A 52 8.46 4.81 5.63
N PRO A 53 9.80 4.68 5.83
CA PRO A 53 10.60 3.64 5.20
C PRO A 53 10.12 2.23 5.57
N VAL A 54 9.86 1.39 4.57
CA VAL A 54 9.33 0.02 4.77
C VAL A 54 10.30 -0.82 5.56
N GLN A 55 11.61 -0.77 5.23
CA GLN A 55 12.66 -1.51 5.93
C GLN A 55 12.66 -1.24 7.43
N LEU A 56 12.58 0.05 7.84
CA LEU A 56 12.62 0.41 9.26
C LEU A 56 11.41 -0.13 10.02
N LYS A 57 10.22 -0.12 9.39
CA LYS A 57 9.00 -0.71 9.96
C LYS A 57 9.16 -2.22 10.16
N TRP A 58 9.75 -2.92 9.20
CA TRP A 58 9.99 -4.36 9.27
C TRP A 58 11.03 -4.72 10.34
N GLN A 59 12.15 -3.99 10.37
CA GLN A 59 13.19 -4.18 11.39
C GLN A 59 12.66 -3.97 12.82
N ALA A 60 11.84 -2.94 13.03
CA ALA A 60 11.23 -2.68 14.33
C ALA A 60 10.33 -3.84 14.79
N ALA A 61 9.49 -4.39 13.88
CA ALA A 61 8.63 -5.51 14.22
C ALA A 61 9.41 -6.80 14.50
N MET A 62 10.44 -7.10 13.69
CA MET A 62 11.30 -8.26 13.89
C MET A 62 12.11 -8.15 15.19
N GLY A 63 12.59 -6.96 15.56
CA GLY A 63 13.30 -6.70 16.80
C GLY A 63 12.43 -6.86 18.05
N ALA A 64 11.11 -6.75 17.92
CA ALA A 64 10.16 -6.87 19.04
C ALA A 64 9.66 -8.30 19.28
N VAL A 65 10.08 -9.28 18.49
CA VAL A 65 9.62 -10.69 18.56
C VAL A 65 9.96 -11.37 19.90
N SER A 66 11.03 -10.97 20.57
CA SER A 66 11.48 -11.59 21.83
C SER A 66 10.44 -11.42 22.96
N GLY A 67 9.55 -12.40 23.12
CA GLY A 67 8.57 -12.51 24.19
C GLY A 67 7.12 -12.18 23.81
N ASN A 68 6.87 -11.56 22.66
CA ASN A 68 5.53 -11.10 22.25
C ASN A 68 4.89 -11.94 21.12
N GLY A 69 5.46 -13.09 20.76
CA GLY A 69 4.99 -13.95 19.67
C GLY A 69 5.44 -13.46 18.30
N GLN A 70 5.18 -14.27 17.26
CA GLN A 70 5.50 -13.94 15.87
C GLN A 70 4.74 -12.69 15.41
N PRO A 71 5.31 -11.88 14.50
CA PRO A 71 4.64 -10.68 13.98
C PRO A 71 3.33 -11.02 13.28
N LEU A 72 2.45 -10.03 13.18
CA LEU A 72 1.25 -10.07 12.35
C LEU A 72 1.37 -9.04 11.24
N LEU A 73 0.76 -9.33 10.10
CA LEU A 73 0.61 -8.38 9.00
C LEU A 73 -0.85 -7.91 8.91
N VAL A 74 -1.03 -6.60 8.88
CA VAL A 74 -2.33 -5.97 8.61
C VAL A 74 -2.21 -5.15 7.33
N VAL A 75 -3.08 -5.46 6.37
CA VAL A 75 -3.23 -4.66 5.15
C VAL A 75 -4.28 -3.58 5.42
N ASN A 76 -3.85 -2.33 5.43
CA ASN A 76 -4.75 -1.18 5.51
C ASN A 76 -5.32 -0.89 4.11
N ALA A 77 -6.50 -1.42 3.87
CA ALA A 77 -7.32 -1.16 2.69
C ALA A 77 -8.58 -0.33 3.04
N GLU A 78 -8.54 0.36 4.19
CA GLU A 78 -9.55 1.33 4.59
C GLU A 78 -9.31 2.66 3.87
N GLU A 79 -9.93 2.83 2.72
CA GLU A 79 -9.80 4.01 1.88
C GLU A 79 -11.03 4.92 2.11
N GLY A 80 -11.06 5.53 3.30
CA GLY A 80 -12.15 6.37 3.75
C GLY A 80 -12.00 7.86 3.40
N GLU A 81 -10.86 8.31 2.88
CA GLU A 81 -10.65 9.70 2.48
C GLU A 81 -11.46 10.03 1.22
N PRO A 82 -12.37 11.03 1.27
CA PRO A 82 -13.17 11.40 0.11
C PRO A 82 -12.32 11.83 -1.09
N GLY A 83 -12.62 11.26 -2.26
CA GLY A 83 -11.89 11.53 -3.50
C GLY A 83 -10.62 10.70 -3.70
N VAL A 84 -10.28 9.81 -2.77
CA VAL A 84 -9.18 8.84 -2.90
C VAL A 84 -9.76 7.48 -3.29
N PHE A 85 -9.18 6.83 -4.31
CA PHE A 85 -9.65 5.54 -4.84
C PHE A 85 -8.52 4.69 -5.48
N ASN A 86 -7.26 5.00 -5.17
CA ASN A 86 -6.11 4.28 -5.71
C ASN A 86 -5.98 2.85 -5.17
N ASN A 87 -6.23 2.63 -3.88
CA ASN A 87 -6.21 1.29 -3.31
C ASN A 87 -7.38 0.43 -3.82
N ARG A 88 -8.57 1.04 -3.90
CA ARG A 88 -9.76 0.39 -4.47
C ARG A 88 -9.50 -0.08 -5.89
N LEU A 89 -8.95 0.80 -6.74
CA LEU A 89 -8.68 0.45 -8.12
C LEU A 89 -7.63 -0.67 -8.24
N LEU A 90 -6.58 -0.67 -7.39
CA LEU A 90 -5.60 -1.76 -7.35
C LEU A 90 -6.26 -3.10 -7.01
N MET A 91 -7.09 -3.13 -5.95
CA MET A 91 -7.78 -4.35 -5.52
C MET A 91 -8.79 -4.85 -6.55
N GLU A 92 -9.41 -3.95 -7.31
CA GLU A 92 -10.43 -4.29 -8.30
C GLU A 92 -9.85 -4.69 -9.66
N SER A 93 -8.73 -4.11 -10.07
CA SER A 93 -8.13 -4.32 -11.39
C SER A 93 -6.95 -5.29 -11.42
N ASP A 94 -6.24 -5.47 -10.30
CA ASP A 94 -5.09 -6.38 -10.18
C ASP A 94 -4.93 -6.91 -8.75
N PRO A 95 -5.92 -7.66 -8.22
CA PRO A 95 -5.89 -8.16 -6.84
C PRO A 95 -4.73 -9.14 -6.61
N HIS A 96 -4.28 -9.85 -7.64
CA HIS A 96 -3.15 -10.78 -7.56
C HIS A 96 -1.83 -10.06 -7.22
N ARG A 97 -1.68 -8.79 -7.61
CA ARG A 97 -0.52 -7.97 -7.23
C ARG A 97 -0.48 -7.73 -5.72
N LEU A 98 -1.63 -7.49 -5.10
CA LEU A 98 -1.72 -7.35 -3.64
C LEU A 98 -1.41 -8.68 -2.94
N VAL A 99 -2.00 -9.79 -3.41
CA VAL A 99 -1.77 -11.13 -2.84
C VAL A 99 -0.31 -11.54 -2.95
N GLU A 100 0.34 -11.28 -4.07
CA GLU A 100 1.78 -11.49 -4.25
C GLU A 100 2.60 -10.62 -3.29
N GLY A 101 2.30 -9.32 -3.21
CA GLY A 101 3.03 -8.38 -2.34
C GLY A 101 2.90 -8.70 -0.86
N LEU A 102 1.72 -9.13 -0.39
CA LEU A 102 1.56 -9.56 1.00
C LEU A 102 2.31 -10.87 1.29
N ALA A 103 2.34 -11.82 0.35
CA ALA A 103 3.08 -13.06 0.52
C ALA A 103 4.60 -12.82 0.60
N ILE A 104 5.13 -11.90 -0.21
CA ILE A 104 6.52 -11.43 -0.11
C ILE A 104 6.81 -10.84 1.27
N ALA A 105 5.93 -9.97 1.77
CA ALA A 105 6.10 -9.37 3.10
C ALA A 105 6.01 -10.43 4.21
N CYS A 106 5.13 -11.42 4.10
CA CYS A 106 5.00 -12.52 5.03
C CYS A 106 6.27 -13.38 5.08
N HIS A 107 6.87 -13.70 3.93
CA HIS A 107 8.13 -14.43 3.86
C HIS A 107 9.25 -13.67 4.59
N ALA A 108 9.41 -12.37 4.31
CA ALA A 108 10.42 -11.53 4.92
C ALA A 108 10.28 -11.40 6.46
N LEU A 109 9.04 -11.38 6.95
CA LEU A 109 8.71 -11.15 8.35
C LEU A 109 8.42 -12.44 9.13
N THR A 110 8.46 -13.61 8.47
CA THR A 110 8.02 -14.89 9.05
C THR A 110 6.60 -14.82 9.62
N VAL A 111 5.69 -14.18 8.90
CA VAL A 111 4.29 -14.01 9.28
C VAL A 111 3.47 -15.17 8.74
N GLU A 112 2.67 -15.78 9.61
CA GLU A 112 1.75 -16.89 9.26
C GLU A 112 0.29 -16.43 9.14
N ARG A 113 -0.04 -15.26 9.72
CA ARG A 113 -1.41 -14.74 9.72
C ARG A 113 -1.49 -13.28 9.28
N VAL A 114 -2.37 -13.02 8.31
CA VAL A 114 -2.63 -11.72 7.69
C VAL A 114 -4.07 -11.30 7.90
N TYR A 115 -4.28 -10.04 8.20
CA TYR A 115 -5.60 -9.41 8.23
C TYR A 115 -5.68 -8.35 7.13
N ILE A 116 -6.62 -8.49 6.20
CA ILE A 116 -6.89 -7.48 5.18
C ILE A 116 -8.12 -6.70 5.60
N TYR A 117 -7.93 -5.46 6.06
CA TYR A 117 -9.01 -4.61 6.54
C TYR A 117 -9.46 -3.67 5.42
N ILE A 118 -10.61 -3.98 4.82
CA ILE A 118 -11.16 -3.30 3.64
C ILE A 118 -12.31 -2.38 4.05
N ASN A 119 -12.39 -1.20 3.46
CA ASN A 119 -13.52 -0.29 3.63
C ASN A 119 -14.85 -1.01 3.36
N GLY A 120 -15.80 -0.92 4.28
CA GLY A 120 -17.08 -1.65 4.20
C GLY A 120 -17.92 -1.33 2.97
N GLN A 121 -17.73 -0.17 2.33
CA GLN A 121 -18.40 0.21 1.08
C GLN A 121 -17.72 -0.35 -0.18
N ALA A 122 -16.47 -0.84 -0.07
CA ALA A 122 -15.69 -1.37 -1.18
C ALA A 122 -16.00 -2.88 -1.40
N GLN A 123 -17.25 -3.19 -1.73
CA GLN A 123 -17.71 -4.58 -1.87
C GLN A 123 -16.96 -5.31 -2.99
N LEU A 124 -16.84 -4.71 -4.18
CA LEU A 124 -16.15 -5.31 -5.31
C LEU A 124 -14.68 -5.58 -5.00
N SER A 125 -14.00 -4.65 -4.30
CA SER A 125 -12.63 -4.85 -3.85
C SER A 125 -12.50 -6.07 -2.93
N ALA A 126 -13.42 -6.24 -1.97
CA ALA A 126 -13.41 -7.38 -1.06
C ALA A 126 -13.65 -8.71 -1.81
N GLU A 127 -14.61 -8.73 -2.75
CA GLU A 127 -14.90 -9.89 -3.58
C GLU A 127 -13.70 -10.29 -4.46
N ARG A 128 -13.05 -9.33 -5.13
CA ARG A 128 -11.89 -9.57 -6.00
C ARG A 128 -10.67 -10.06 -5.22
N VAL A 129 -10.40 -9.45 -4.06
CA VAL A 129 -9.30 -9.89 -3.20
C VAL A 129 -9.56 -11.29 -2.65
N ALA A 130 -10.80 -11.60 -2.22
CA ALA A 130 -11.15 -12.94 -1.76
C ALA A 130 -10.98 -14.00 -2.85
N GLN A 131 -11.42 -13.70 -4.08
CA GLN A 131 -11.23 -14.59 -5.23
C GLN A 131 -9.73 -14.80 -5.53
N ALA A 132 -8.93 -13.75 -5.52
CA ALA A 132 -7.50 -13.86 -5.78
C ALA A 132 -6.75 -14.63 -4.69
N VAL A 133 -7.11 -14.44 -3.42
CA VAL A 133 -6.57 -15.23 -2.30
C VAL A 133 -6.91 -16.70 -2.47
N ALA A 134 -8.19 -17.03 -2.72
CA ALA A 134 -8.63 -18.41 -2.91
C ALA A 134 -7.91 -19.09 -4.09
N ALA A 135 -7.82 -18.41 -5.23
CA ALA A 135 -7.12 -18.92 -6.40
C ALA A 135 -5.61 -19.14 -6.15
N ALA A 136 -4.97 -18.23 -5.40
CA ALA A 136 -3.56 -18.37 -5.07
C ALA A 136 -3.29 -19.49 -4.06
N GLN A 137 -4.20 -19.73 -3.11
CA GLN A 137 -4.14 -20.87 -2.19
C GLN A 137 -4.36 -22.20 -2.90
N GLU A 138 -5.38 -22.28 -3.76
CA GLU A 138 -5.70 -23.47 -4.55
C GLU A 138 -4.55 -23.90 -5.48
N ASP A 139 -3.85 -22.93 -6.08
CA ASP A 139 -2.67 -23.15 -6.93
C ASP A 139 -1.36 -23.33 -6.12
N GLY A 140 -1.41 -23.29 -4.78
CA GLY A 140 -0.27 -23.48 -3.89
C GLY A 140 0.74 -22.33 -3.87
N LEU A 141 0.40 -21.17 -4.43
CA LEU A 141 1.35 -20.03 -4.60
C LEU A 141 1.73 -19.36 -3.28
N ILE A 142 0.82 -19.36 -2.31
CA ILE A 142 1.00 -18.66 -1.03
C ILE A 142 1.03 -19.60 0.18
N GLY A 143 1.11 -20.93 -0.06
CA GLY A 143 1.21 -21.94 0.97
C GLY A 143 0.07 -21.90 1.99
N ASP A 144 0.39 -22.16 3.25
CA ASP A 144 -0.56 -22.23 4.37
C ASP A 144 -0.81 -20.87 5.05
N LEU A 145 -0.60 -19.75 4.37
CA LEU A 145 -0.89 -18.42 4.91
C LEU A 145 -2.35 -18.30 5.34
N GLU A 146 -2.58 -18.01 6.62
CA GLU A 146 -3.90 -17.70 7.14
C GLU A 146 -4.26 -16.25 6.79
N ILE A 147 -5.19 -16.05 5.86
CA ILE A 147 -5.62 -14.70 5.43
C ILE A 147 -7.07 -14.49 5.82
N GLU A 148 -7.30 -13.50 6.69
CA GLU A 148 -8.63 -13.07 7.11
C GLU A 148 -8.97 -11.74 6.46
N ILE A 149 -10.08 -11.69 5.70
CA ILE A 149 -10.57 -10.48 5.05
C ILE A 149 -11.71 -9.91 5.89
N LEU A 150 -11.50 -8.70 6.40
CA LEU A 150 -12.43 -8.00 7.26
C LEU A 150 -12.99 -6.76 6.57
N ARG A 151 -14.28 -6.55 6.67
CA ARG A 151 -14.93 -5.33 6.17
C ARG A 151 -15.14 -4.36 7.31
N GLY A 152 -14.50 -3.20 7.20
CA GLY A 152 -14.59 -2.13 8.21
C GLY A 152 -15.97 -1.46 8.26
N ALA A 153 -16.19 -0.67 9.30
CA ALA A 153 -17.42 0.09 9.50
C ALA A 153 -17.55 1.33 8.58
N SER A 154 -16.64 1.56 7.67
CA SER A 154 -16.60 2.67 6.70
C SER A 154 -16.58 4.06 7.37
N GLY A 155 -15.97 4.18 8.54
CA GLY A 155 -15.73 5.47 9.19
C GLY A 155 -14.38 6.05 8.80
N TYR A 156 -14.31 7.37 8.52
CA TYR A 156 -13.06 8.04 8.15
C TYR A 156 -11.89 7.71 9.11
N VAL A 157 -12.15 7.75 10.43
CA VAL A 157 -11.16 7.45 11.47
C VAL A 157 -10.62 6.00 11.39
N CYS A 158 -11.35 5.10 10.74
CA CYS A 158 -10.96 3.70 10.61
C CYS A 158 -9.73 3.47 9.70
N GLY A 159 -9.27 4.49 8.97
CA GLY A 159 -8.02 4.47 8.21
C GLY A 159 -6.75 4.70 9.06
N GLU A 160 -6.90 5.19 10.29
CA GLU A 160 -5.76 5.34 11.22
C GLU A 160 -5.31 3.97 11.70
N GLU A 161 -3.98 3.70 11.66
CA GLU A 161 -3.42 2.36 11.86
C GLU A 161 -3.80 1.71 13.19
N THR A 162 -3.90 2.47 14.29
CA THR A 162 -4.25 1.91 15.60
C THR A 162 -5.76 1.71 15.76
N VAL A 163 -6.58 2.50 15.08
CA VAL A 163 -8.03 2.32 15.01
C VAL A 163 -8.40 1.02 14.29
N ILE A 164 -7.66 0.68 13.23
CA ILE A 164 -7.81 -0.63 12.56
C ILE A 164 -7.59 -1.76 13.55
N LEU A 165 -6.54 -1.68 14.38
CA LEU A 165 -6.24 -2.71 15.39
C LEU A 165 -7.38 -2.85 16.40
N GLU A 166 -7.90 -1.72 16.92
CA GLU A 166 -9.05 -1.73 17.84
C GLU A 166 -10.29 -2.36 17.18
N SER A 167 -10.54 -2.03 15.91
CA SER A 167 -11.67 -2.57 15.16
C SER A 167 -11.55 -4.07 14.93
N ILE A 168 -10.38 -4.58 14.56
CA ILE A 168 -10.12 -6.02 14.40
C ILE A 168 -10.29 -6.76 15.72
N GLU A 169 -9.90 -6.16 16.84
CA GLU A 169 -10.07 -6.71 18.19
C GLU A 169 -11.51 -6.63 18.72
N GLY A 170 -12.47 -6.13 17.90
CA GLY A 170 -13.86 -5.97 18.29
C GLY A 170 -14.12 -4.87 19.33
N LYS A 171 -13.20 -3.94 19.47
CA LYS A 171 -13.26 -2.83 20.41
C LYS A 171 -13.82 -1.56 19.73
N ARG A 172 -14.03 -0.52 20.53
CA ARG A 172 -14.42 0.79 20.00
C ARG A 172 -13.31 1.36 19.13
N ALA A 173 -13.66 1.85 17.94
CA ALA A 173 -12.77 2.44 16.96
C ALA A 173 -12.23 3.81 17.43
N VAL A 174 -11.22 3.81 18.28
CA VAL A 174 -10.54 5.00 18.81
C VAL A 174 -9.03 4.83 18.70
N PRO A 175 -8.25 5.89 18.43
CA PRO A 175 -6.80 5.80 18.37
C PRO A 175 -6.17 5.35 19.69
N ARG A 176 -5.12 4.54 19.61
CA ARG A 176 -4.26 4.19 20.75
C ARG A 176 -3.25 5.29 21.02
N LEU A 177 -2.89 5.48 22.29
CA LEU A 177 -1.73 6.29 22.65
C LEU A 177 -0.44 5.59 22.17
N ARG A 178 0.49 6.36 21.66
CA ARG A 178 1.84 5.92 21.27
C ARG A 178 2.90 6.67 22.07
N PRO A 179 4.00 6.03 22.53
CA PRO A 179 4.31 4.60 22.52
C PRO A 179 3.40 3.76 23.41
N PRO A 180 3.32 2.39 23.26
CA PRO A 180 4.06 1.60 22.27
C PRO A 180 3.53 1.74 20.85
N TYR A 181 4.41 1.59 19.86
CA TYR A 181 4.02 1.55 18.45
C TYR A 181 3.46 0.18 18.06
N PRO A 182 2.63 0.07 17.00
CA PRO A 182 2.12 -1.22 16.54
C PRO A 182 3.20 -2.27 16.27
N THR A 183 4.37 -1.86 15.79
CA THR A 183 5.52 -2.74 15.57
C THR A 183 6.09 -3.33 16.86
N GLU A 184 5.84 -2.69 18.00
CA GLU A 184 6.25 -3.18 19.33
C GLU A 184 5.11 -3.97 19.99
N ARG A 185 3.89 -3.42 19.95
CA ARG A 185 2.70 -3.98 20.59
C ARG A 185 1.43 -3.57 19.84
N GLY A 186 1.10 -4.34 18.81
CA GLY A 186 -0.03 -4.09 17.92
C GLY A 186 -1.25 -4.97 18.21
N LEU A 187 -1.70 -5.70 17.19
CA LEU A 187 -2.89 -6.54 17.21
C LEU A 187 -2.71 -7.70 18.19
N PHE A 188 -3.69 -7.86 19.09
CA PHE A 188 -3.68 -8.86 20.17
C PHE A 188 -2.40 -8.82 21.04
N GLY A 189 -1.79 -7.63 21.16
CA GLY A 189 -0.55 -7.43 21.91
C GLY A 189 0.72 -7.94 21.24
N ARG A 190 0.66 -8.41 19.98
CA ARG A 190 1.78 -8.92 19.19
C ARG A 190 2.41 -7.80 18.35
N PRO A 191 3.69 -7.88 18.00
CA PRO A 191 4.29 -7.01 17.02
C PRO A 191 3.46 -7.04 15.72
N THR A 192 3.11 -5.88 15.17
CA THR A 192 2.23 -5.83 14.00
C THR A 192 2.76 -4.84 12.99
N VAL A 193 2.97 -5.32 11.77
CA VAL A 193 3.28 -4.48 10.62
C VAL A 193 1.98 -4.12 9.92
N ILE A 194 1.74 -2.81 9.74
CA ILE A 194 0.57 -2.33 9.03
C ILE A 194 1.05 -1.66 7.75
N HIS A 195 0.57 -2.16 6.60
CA HIS A 195 0.89 -1.61 5.29
C HIS A 195 -0.34 -1.22 4.49
N ASN A 196 -0.24 -0.11 3.80
CA ASN A 196 -1.20 0.28 2.77
C ASN A 196 -1.12 -0.66 1.56
N VAL A 197 -2.23 -0.84 0.84
CA VAL A 197 -2.34 -1.68 -0.37
C VAL A 197 -1.28 -1.33 -1.41
N GLU A 198 -1.16 -0.05 -1.78
CA GLU A 198 -0.22 0.40 -2.79
C GLU A 198 1.24 0.13 -2.38
N THR A 199 1.56 0.20 -1.08
CA THR A 199 2.90 -0.14 -0.57
C THR A 199 3.25 -1.59 -0.89
N LEU A 200 2.36 -2.53 -0.59
CA LEU A 200 2.57 -3.95 -0.87
C LEU A 200 2.62 -4.24 -2.37
N CYS A 201 1.80 -3.55 -3.16
CA CYS A 201 1.77 -3.69 -4.61
C CYS A 201 3.06 -3.24 -5.33
N ASN A 202 4.00 -2.59 -4.64
CA ASN A 202 5.32 -2.28 -5.19
C ASN A 202 6.31 -3.45 -5.07
N LEU A 203 6.11 -4.36 -4.11
CA LEU A 203 7.03 -5.46 -3.85
C LEU A 203 7.18 -6.44 -5.02
N PRO A 204 6.11 -6.87 -5.71
CA PRO A 204 6.23 -7.80 -6.82
C PRO A 204 7.24 -7.35 -7.89
N ASP A 205 7.10 -6.15 -8.39
CA ASP A 205 7.99 -5.63 -9.44
C ASP A 205 9.41 -5.35 -8.92
N LEU A 206 9.56 -4.95 -7.65
CA LEU A 206 10.87 -4.79 -7.02
C LEU A 206 11.66 -6.11 -7.05
N PHE A 207 11.03 -7.24 -6.72
CA PHE A 207 11.70 -8.54 -6.70
C PHE A 207 11.78 -9.20 -8.07
N ARG A 208 10.91 -8.82 -9.00
CA ARG A 208 10.95 -9.28 -10.39
C ARG A 208 12.05 -8.60 -11.20
N PHE A 209 12.22 -7.28 -11.07
CA PHE A 209 13.10 -6.47 -11.92
C PHE A 209 14.35 -5.97 -11.19
N GLY A 210 14.38 -6.03 -9.87
CA GLY A 210 15.55 -5.67 -9.05
C GLY A 210 15.55 -4.22 -8.55
N VAL A 211 16.51 -3.95 -7.67
CA VAL A 211 16.68 -2.66 -6.98
C VAL A 211 16.99 -1.53 -7.96
N ASP A 212 17.91 -1.78 -8.89
CA ASP A 212 18.37 -0.74 -9.84
C ASP A 212 17.20 -0.26 -10.69
N TRP A 213 16.40 -1.20 -11.23
CA TRP A 213 15.17 -0.86 -11.96
C TRP A 213 14.19 -0.03 -11.13
N PHE A 214 13.97 -0.40 -9.85
CA PHE A 214 13.05 0.33 -8.98
C PHE A 214 13.53 1.76 -8.71
N ARG A 215 14.84 1.97 -8.64
CA ARG A 215 15.46 3.27 -8.38
C ARG A 215 15.68 4.14 -9.61
N GLU A 216 15.47 3.62 -10.82
CA GLU A 216 15.53 4.44 -12.06
C GLU A 216 14.48 5.55 -12.08
N VAL A 217 13.39 5.39 -11.31
CA VAL A 217 12.26 6.32 -11.29
C VAL A 217 12.06 6.86 -9.88
N GLY A 218 11.64 8.12 -9.77
CA GLY A 218 11.47 8.82 -8.51
C GLY A 218 12.68 9.64 -8.12
N THR A 219 12.83 9.91 -6.84
CA THR A 219 13.98 10.65 -6.29
C THR A 219 14.91 9.69 -5.52
N GLU A 220 16.13 10.16 -5.23
CA GLU A 220 17.07 9.40 -4.41
C GLU A 220 16.50 9.06 -3.03
N GLU A 221 15.77 10.01 -2.43
CA GLU A 221 15.13 9.86 -1.12
C GLU A 221 13.84 9.01 -1.17
N ALA A 222 13.09 9.08 -2.26
CA ALA A 222 11.83 8.37 -2.45
C ALA A 222 11.76 7.76 -3.85
N PRO A 223 12.40 6.61 -4.09
CA PRO A 223 12.34 5.90 -5.37
C PRO A 223 10.95 5.36 -5.70
N GLY A 224 10.74 5.09 -6.98
CA GLY A 224 9.53 4.50 -7.53
C GLY A 224 8.45 5.53 -7.84
N THR A 225 7.22 5.04 -8.01
CA THR A 225 6.06 5.82 -8.39
C THR A 225 5.05 5.97 -7.26
N LYS A 226 4.06 6.84 -7.48
CA LYS A 226 2.88 7.02 -6.63
C LYS A 226 1.63 7.07 -7.50
N LEU A 227 0.60 6.37 -7.07
CA LEU A 227 -0.75 6.49 -7.62
C LEU A 227 -1.46 7.70 -7.03
N ILE A 228 -1.99 8.55 -7.87
CA ILE A 228 -2.63 9.80 -7.47
C ILE A 228 -4.06 9.82 -7.99
N SER A 229 -5.01 9.88 -7.06
CA SER A 229 -6.43 10.08 -7.36
C SER A 229 -6.68 11.56 -7.65
N LEU A 230 -7.25 11.85 -8.80
CA LEU A 230 -7.50 13.19 -9.31
C LEU A 230 -8.99 13.45 -9.51
N SER A 231 -9.50 14.53 -8.93
CA SER A 231 -10.89 14.96 -9.07
C SER A 231 -11.01 16.48 -9.15
N GLY A 232 -12.19 16.99 -9.48
CA GLY A 232 -12.47 18.42 -9.55
C GLY A 232 -12.36 19.00 -10.97
N ALA A 233 -11.85 20.23 -11.09
CA ALA A 233 -11.85 21.01 -12.33
C ALA A 233 -10.71 20.57 -13.29
N LEU A 234 -10.73 19.32 -13.70
CA LEU A 234 -9.76 18.70 -14.63
C LEU A 234 -10.49 18.20 -15.89
N GLU A 235 -9.81 18.20 -17.03
CA GLU A 235 -10.35 17.60 -18.25
C GLU A 235 -10.34 16.07 -18.18
N ARG A 236 -9.36 15.51 -17.47
CA ARG A 236 -9.15 14.07 -17.29
C ARG A 236 -9.02 13.73 -15.81
N PRO A 237 -10.15 13.74 -15.05
CA PRO A 237 -10.16 13.21 -13.70
C PRO A 237 -9.97 11.69 -13.73
N GLY A 238 -9.46 11.11 -12.65
CA GLY A 238 -9.20 9.67 -12.57
C GLY A 238 -7.94 9.36 -11.79
N LEU A 239 -7.35 8.20 -12.07
CA LEU A 239 -6.10 7.77 -11.45
C LEU A 239 -4.93 7.97 -12.42
N ILE A 240 -3.84 8.52 -11.92
CA ILE A 240 -2.58 8.64 -12.65
C ILE A 240 -1.44 8.05 -11.83
N GLU A 241 -0.49 7.40 -12.49
CA GLU A 241 0.75 6.95 -11.88
C GLU A 241 1.88 7.91 -12.27
N MET A 242 2.54 8.50 -11.27
CA MET A 242 3.60 9.48 -11.49
C MET A 242 4.84 9.12 -10.68
N PRO A 243 6.05 9.46 -11.17
CA PRO A 243 7.27 9.35 -10.37
C PRO A 243 7.15 10.12 -9.05
N MET A 244 7.73 9.59 -7.99
CA MET A 244 7.97 10.39 -6.79
C MET A 244 8.86 11.57 -7.13
N GLY A 245 8.63 12.73 -6.51
CA GLY A 245 9.31 13.98 -6.87
C GLY A 245 8.67 14.77 -8.01
N THR A 246 7.58 14.27 -8.63
CA THR A 246 6.86 15.04 -9.63
C THR A 246 6.16 16.25 -9.01
N ALA A 247 6.32 17.42 -9.60
CA ALA A 247 5.66 18.65 -9.12
C ALA A 247 4.13 18.58 -9.31
N ILE A 248 3.39 19.17 -8.39
CA ILE A 248 1.91 19.27 -8.47
C ILE A 248 1.46 19.92 -9.79
N GLY A 249 2.19 20.95 -10.26
CA GLY A 249 1.91 21.63 -11.51
C GLY A 249 2.00 20.72 -12.74
N GLU A 250 2.95 19.79 -12.77
CA GLU A 250 3.10 18.79 -13.83
C GLU A 250 1.95 17.79 -13.83
N ILE A 251 1.54 17.32 -12.63
CA ILE A 251 0.40 16.41 -12.46
C ILE A 251 -0.87 17.07 -13.00
N LEU A 252 -1.09 18.34 -12.68
CA LEU A 252 -2.22 19.10 -13.17
C LEU A 252 -2.17 19.28 -14.68
N ALA A 253 -0.99 19.58 -15.24
CA ALA A 253 -0.82 19.77 -16.68
C ALA A 253 -1.17 18.51 -17.48
N VAL A 254 -0.66 17.34 -17.08
CA VAL A 254 -0.98 16.06 -17.76
C VAL A 254 -2.45 15.65 -17.58
N SER A 255 -3.14 16.19 -16.57
CA SER A 255 -4.56 15.92 -16.30
C SER A 255 -5.51 16.95 -16.92
N GLY A 256 -4.98 17.91 -17.67
CA GLY A 256 -5.79 18.97 -18.32
C GLY A 256 -6.25 20.07 -17.35
N GLY A 257 -5.58 20.22 -16.18
CA GLY A 257 -5.92 21.21 -15.15
C GLY A 257 -5.57 22.64 -15.50
N GLY A 258 -4.79 22.88 -16.52
CA GLY A 258 -4.46 24.17 -17.14
C GLY A 258 -4.42 25.41 -16.23
N ARG A 259 -4.41 26.61 -16.84
CA ARG A 259 -4.33 27.92 -16.12
C ARG A 259 -5.60 28.29 -15.30
N ARG A 260 -6.64 27.45 -15.31
CA ARG A 260 -7.90 27.71 -14.60
C ARG A 260 -7.90 27.23 -13.16
N VAL A 261 -6.98 26.34 -12.78
CA VAL A 261 -6.88 25.80 -11.42
C VAL A 261 -6.24 26.86 -10.53
N GLN A 262 -6.99 27.34 -9.55
CA GLN A 262 -6.53 28.36 -8.58
C GLN A 262 -5.86 27.75 -7.35
N GLY A 263 -6.14 26.50 -7.05
CA GLY A 263 -5.58 25.74 -5.95
C GLY A 263 -6.03 24.29 -6.00
N VAL A 264 -5.35 23.45 -5.23
CA VAL A 264 -5.66 22.03 -5.08
C VAL A 264 -5.70 21.67 -3.61
N VAL A 265 -6.59 20.77 -3.25
CA VAL A 265 -6.55 20.09 -1.95
C VAL A 265 -5.72 18.83 -2.12
N VAL A 266 -4.65 18.71 -1.34
CA VAL A 266 -3.73 17.57 -1.41
C VAL A 266 -3.91 16.71 -0.17
N GLY A 267 -4.01 15.39 -0.34
CA GLY A 267 -4.28 14.46 0.76
C GLY A 267 -5.77 14.36 1.13
N GLY A 268 -6.66 14.82 0.26
CA GLY A 268 -8.10 14.83 0.49
C GLY A 268 -8.55 15.99 1.41
N PRO A 269 -9.84 16.04 1.79
CA PRO A 269 -10.39 17.13 2.63
C PRO A 269 -9.72 17.33 3.98
N SER A 270 -9.08 16.29 4.51
CA SER A 270 -8.31 16.37 5.76
C SER A 270 -6.87 16.89 5.57
N GLY A 271 -6.43 17.01 4.31
CA GLY A 271 -5.13 17.54 3.97
C GLY A 271 -5.10 19.07 3.89
N GLY A 272 -4.20 19.62 3.10
CA GLY A 272 -3.99 21.05 2.97
C GLY A 272 -4.45 21.63 1.63
N LEU A 273 -4.87 22.89 1.63
CA LEU A 273 -5.12 23.67 0.42
C LEU A 273 -3.80 24.28 -0.07
N LEU A 274 -3.38 23.88 -1.27
CA LEU A 274 -2.20 24.40 -1.93
C LEU A 274 -2.63 25.42 -3.02
N PRO A 275 -2.27 26.71 -2.90
CA PRO A 275 -2.58 27.70 -3.91
C PRO A 275 -1.71 27.52 -5.16
N ALA A 276 -2.15 28.07 -6.29
CA ALA A 276 -1.45 27.95 -7.58
C ALA A 276 0.02 28.46 -7.54
N SER A 277 0.32 29.39 -6.65
CA SER A 277 1.68 29.89 -6.43
C SER A 277 2.66 28.89 -5.82
N LYS A 278 2.18 27.72 -5.40
CA LYS A 278 2.98 26.63 -4.78
C LYS A 278 2.92 25.33 -5.57
N PHE A 279 2.54 25.36 -6.84
CA PHE A 279 2.44 24.15 -7.67
C PHE A 279 3.80 23.54 -8.05
N GLU A 280 4.91 24.23 -7.73
CA GLU A 280 6.26 23.68 -7.81
C GLU A 280 6.58 22.66 -6.72
N ILE A 281 5.75 22.54 -5.67
CA ILE A 281 5.93 21.52 -4.63
C ILE A 281 5.83 20.12 -5.25
N GLU A 282 6.82 19.31 -4.94
CA GLU A 282 6.92 17.93 -5.41
C GLU A 282 6.18 16.96 -4.48
N ILE A 283 5.68 15.85 -5.01
CA ILE A 283 5.11 14.77 -4.18
C ILE A 283 6.23 13.94 -3.55
N GLY A 284 6.25 13.88 -2.22
CA GLY A 284 7.29 13.13 -1.52
C GLY A 284 7.27 13.33 -0.02
N PRO A 285 8.26 12.75 0.69
CA PRO A 285 8.42 12.95 2.13
C PRO A 285 8.58 14.42 2.49
N GLY A 286 7.79 14.89 3.46
CA GLY A 286 7.88 16.28 3.96
C GLY A 286 7.33 17.36 3.03
N SER A 287 6.97 17.04 1.79
CA SER A 287 6.52 18.03 0.81
C SER A 287 5.15 18.65 1.12
N LEU A 288 4.35 18.01 1.92
CA LEU A 288 2.98 18.39 2.27
C LEU A 288 2.79 18.55 3.78
N ASP A 289 3.88 18.70 4.53
CA ASP A 289 3.81 18.99 5.95
C ASP A 289 3.30 20.43 6.10
N PRO A 290 2.15 20.67 6.74
CA PRO A 290 1.57 22.01 6.81
C PRO A 290 2.35 22.98 7.75
N GLY A 291 3.50 22.56 8.29
CA GLY A 291 4.35 23.39 9.14
C GLY A 291 3.79 23.58 10.55
#